data_c90017f2e5f1f34e607fdaceac4168e8
#
_entry.id   c90017f2e5f1f34e607fdaceac4168e8
#
_cell.length_a   1.000
_cell.length_b   1.000
_cell.length_c   1.000
_cell.angle_alpha   90.00
_cell.angle_beta   90.00
_cell.angle_gamma   90.00
#
_symmetry.space_group_name_H-M   'P 1'
#
loop_
_entity.id
_entity.type
_entity.pdbx_description
1 polymer ?
#
loop_
_entity_poly.entity_id
_entity_poly.type
_entity_poly.pdbx_seq_one_letter_code
_entity_poly.pdbx_strand_id
1 'polypeptide(L)'
;MLTLLSSDIEMSSEDIIQTYGKRWNIEQMFHTQKQLLGLVSKCQAKKYNAIIAHATIVCICNALLEYIRREETDDRTIGEVFRASCNELKDLSFDAALDTLLNLFDELLEEFNQKNLFKAKGYEAPKC
;
A
#
# COMPACT_ATOMS: atom_id res chain seq x y z
N MET A 1 -3.72 18.03 -28.15
CA MET A 1 -2.25 18.07 -28.07
C MET A 1 -1.87 18.27 -26.63
N LEU A 2 -1.06 17.39 -26.04
CA LEU A 2 -0.60 17.50 -24.64
C LEU A 2 0.83 18.05 -24.67
N THR A 3 1.09 19.12 -23.92
CA THR A 3 2.42 19.70 -23.78
C THR A 3 2.93 19.40 -22.39
N LEU A 4 4.12 18.78 -22.28
CA LEU A 4 4.80 18.48 -21.04
C LEU A 4 6.01 19.41 -20.89
N LEU A 5 6.21 19.92 -19.66
CA LEU A 5 7.33 20.78 -19.31
C LEU A 5 8.08 20.17 -18.13
N SER A 6 9.41 20.18 -18.19
CA SER A 6 10.29 19.82 -17.08
C SER A 6 11.11 21.04 -16.66
N SER A 7 11.35 21.16 -15.35
CA SER A 7 12.34 22.10 -14.80
C SER A 7 13.75 21.55 -14.82
N ASP A 8 13.90 20.25 -15.04
CA ASP A 8 15.19 19.59 -15.22
C ASP A 8 15.60 19.66 -16.71
N ILE A 9 16.68 20.38 -16.98
CA ILE A 9 17.18 20.65 -18.33
C ILE A 9 17.97 19.46 -18.90
N GLU A 10 18.44 18.54 -18.06
CA GLU A 10 19.21 17.38 -18.48
C GLU A 10 18.33 16.16 -18.78
N MET A 11 17.02 16.23 -18.45
CA MET A 11 16.09 15.14 -18.65
C MET A 11 15.74 14.94 -20.13
N SER A 12 15.88 13.71 -20.62
CA SER A 12 15.53 13.37 -22.00
C SER A 12 14.01 13.43 -22.23
N SER A 13 13.58 13.57 -23.49
CA SER A 13 12.17 13.57 -23.85
C SER A 13 11.46 12.28 -23.44
N GLU A 14 12.15 11.15 -23.55
CA GLU A 14 11.67 9.83 -23.17
C GLU A 14 11.45 9.73 -21.65
N ASP A 15 12.39 10.24 -20.85
CA ASP A 15 12.29 10.25 -19.39
C ASP A 15 11.15 11.14 -18.89
N ILE A 16 10.92 12.28 -19.54
CA ILE A 16 9.79 13.17 -19.26
C ILE A 16 8.47 12.43 -19.49
N ILE A 17 8.32 11.73 -20.60
CA ILE A 17 7.11 10.96 -20.94
C ILE A 17 6.91 9.82 -19.96
N GLN A 18 7.96 9.06 -19.63
CA GLN A 18 7.88 7.96 -18.67
C GLN A 18 7.54 8.45 -17.26
N THR A 19 8.14 9.56 -16.85
CA THR A 19 7.87 10.15 -15.52
C THR A 19 6.45 10.67 -15.44
N TYR A 20 5.95 11.31 -16.49
CA TYR A 20 4.55 11.73 -16.57
C TYR A 20 3.58 10.53 -16.57
N GLY A 21 3.95 9.45 -17.24
CA GLY A 21 3.18 8.21 -17.26
C GLY A 21 2.95 7.61 -15.87
N LYS A 22 3.89 7.78 -14.93
CA LYS A 22 3.73 7.34 -13.54
C LYS A 22 2.57 8.04 -12.81
N ARG A 23 2.16 9.23 -13.26
CA ARG A 23 0.98 9.94 -12.74
C ARG A 23 -0.30 9.13 -12.88
N TRP A 24 -0.42 8.35 -13.97
CA TRP A 24 -1.56 7.47 -14.19
C TRP A 24 -1.75 6.44 -13.07
N ASN A 25 -0.66 5.94 -12.50
CA ASN A 25 -0.72 5.00 -11.39
C ASN A 25 -1.38 5.62 -10.15
N ILE A 26 -1.15 6.90 -9.90
CA ILE A 26 -1.79 7.64 -8.79
C ILE A 26 -3.30 7.77 -9.04
N GLU A 27 -3.71 8.08 -10.26
CA GLU A 27 -5.13 8.17 -10.62
C GLU A 27 -5.83 6.82 -10.48
N GLN A 28 -5.19 5.73 -10.92
CA GLN A 28 -5.69 4.36 -10.75
C GLN A 28 -5.80 3.98 -9.26
N MET A 29 -4.80 4.32 -8.45
CA MET A 29 -4.83 4.09 -7.01
C MET A 29 -6.04 4.79 -6.37
N PHE A 30 -6.25 6.07 -6.63
CA PHE A 30 -7.41 6.81 -6.10
C PHE A 30 -8.74 6.25 -6.61
N HIS A 31 -8.80 5.81 -7.86
CA HIS A 31 -9.98 5.18 -8.42
C HIS A 31 -10.33 3.88 -7.66
N THR A 32 -9.35 3.01 -7.43
CA THR A 32 -9.49 1.78 -6.64
C THR A 32 -9.94 2.08 -5.22
N GLN A 33 -9.30 3.02 -4.54
CA GLN A 33 -9.63 3.41 -3.18
C GLN A 33 -11.06 3.94 -3.05
N LYS A 34 -11.52 4.72 -4.02
CA LYS A 34 -12.88 5.27 -4.02
C LYS A 34 -13.94 4.21 -4.34
N GLN A 35 -13.69 3.37 -5.32
CA GLN A 35 -14.68 2.40 -5.80
C GLN A 35 -14.74 1.13 -4.97
N LEU A 36 -13.60 0.55 -4.61
CA LEU A 36 -13.56 -0.74 -3.92
C LEU A 36 -13.47 -0.55 -2.39
N LEU A 37 -12.59 0.33 -1.92
CA LEU A 37 -12.30 0.47 -0.49
C LEU A 37 -13.16 1.55 0.20
N GLY A 38 -13.95 2.28 -0.55
CA GLY A 38 -14.91 3.23 0.02
C GLY A 38 -14.29 4.46 0.67
N LEU A 39 -13.15 4.95 0.15
CA LEU A 39 -12.42 6.11 0.69
C LEU A 39 -13.32 7.32 1.00
N VAL A 40 -14.33 7.56 0.17
CA VAL A 40 -15.26 8.67 0.35
C VAL A 40 -16.64 8.18 0.81
N SER A 41 -17.18 7.13 0.18
CA SER A 41 -18.55 6.69 0.36
C SER A 41 -18.82 6.06 1.73
N LYS A 42 -17.83 5.46 2.37
CA LYS A 42 -17.95 4.79 3.67
C LYS A 42 -17.41 5.62 4.84
N CYS A 43 -16.81 6.78 4.59
CA CYS A 43 -16.31 7.65 5.64
C CYS A 43 -17.47 8.51 6.20
N GLN A 44 -18.04 8.08 7.32
CA GLN A 44 -19.07 8.83 8.04
C GLN A 44 -18.49 9.68 9.17
N ALA A 45 -17.18 9.71 9.31
CA ALA A 45 -16.50 10.43 10.39
C ALA A 45 -16.57 11.93 10.19
N LYS A 46 -16.91 12.66 11.27
CA LYS A 46 -16.92 14.13 11.30
C LYS A 46 -15.66 14.72 11.95
N LYS A 47 -14.94 13.93 12.74
CA LYS A 47 -13.73 14.37 13.43
C LYS A 47 -12.51 14.19 12.53
N TYR A 48 -11.63 15.18 12.49
CA TYR A 48 -10.42 15.20 11.67
C TYR A 48 -9.56 13.93 11.85
N ASN A 49 -9.27 13.55 13.09
CA ASN A 49 -8.46 12.37 13.39
C ASN A 49 -9.10 11.05 12.86
N ALA A 50 -10.43 10.97 12.92
CA ALA A 50 -11.14 9.79 12.42
C ALA A 50 -11.13 9.72 10.87
N ILE A 51 -11.16 10.88 10.20
CA ILE A 51 -11.01 10.97 8.74
C ILE A 51 -9.60 10.53 8.33
N ILE A 52 -8.57 10.99 9.05
CA ILE A 52 -7.18 10.57 8.79
C ILE A 52 -7.02 9.07 9.02
N ALA A 53 -7.52 8.54 10.14
CA ALA A 53 -7.46 7.11 10.43
C ALA A 53 -8.13 6.28 9.32
N HIS A 54 -9.33 6.68 8.87
CA HIS A 54 -10.01 6.01 7.76
C HIS A 54 -9.19 6.05 6.46
N ALA A 55 -8.66 7.22 6.09
CA ALA A 55 -7.84 7.36 4.88
C ALA A 55 -6.55 6.50 4.97
N THR A 56 -5.92 6.45 6.14
CA THR A 56 -4.73 5.63 6.38
C THR A 56 -5.04 4.15 6.21
N ILE A 57 -6.14 3.66 6.80
CA ILE A 57 -6.56 2.26 6.65
C ILE A 57 -6.81 1.92 5.18
N VAL A 58 -7.50 2.78 4.45
CA VAL A 58 -7.76 2.58 3.02
C VAL A 58 -6.46 2.53 2.21
N CYS A 59 -5.48 3.38 2.52
CA CYS A 59 -4.17 3.34 1.87
C CYS A 59 -3.42 2.04 2.17
N ILE A 60 -3.45 1.57 3.42
CA ILE A 60 -2.82 0.29 3.82
C ILE A 60 -3.49 -0.87 3.09
N CYS A 61 -4.82 -0.94 3.08
CA CYS A 61 -5.55 -1.99 2.35
C CYS A 61 -5.21 -1.99 0.85
N ASN A 62 -5.11 -0.81 0.22
CA ASN A 62 -4.72 -0.73 -1.18
C ASN A 62 -3.28 -1.24 -1.41
N ALA A 63 -2.35 -0.90 -0.51
CA ALA A 63 -0.96 -1.37 -0.59
C ALA A 63 -0.86 -2.89 -0.43
N LEU A 64 -1.65 -3.49 0.48
CA LEU A 64 -1.71 -4.94 0.67
C LEU A 64 -2.27 -5.65 -0.57
N LEU A 65 -3.35 -5.15 -1.18
CA LEU A 65 -3.91 -5.72 -2.40
C LEU A 65 -2.90 -5.68 -3.56
N GLU A 66 -2.16 -4.59 -3.70
CA GLU A 66 -1.09 -4.47 -4.71
C GLU A 66 0.08 -5.40 -4.40
N TYR A 67 0.43 -5.59 -3.12
CA TYR A 67 1.47 -6.52 -2.69
C TYR A 67 1.10 -7.96 -3.03
N ILE A 68 -0.10 -8.41 -2.64
CA ILE A 68 -0.60 -9.76 -2.95
C ILE A 68 -0.58 -10.02 -4.46
N ARG A 69 -1.07 -9.07 -5.26
CA ARG A 69 -1.08 -9.18 -6.71
C ARG A 69 0.31 -9.36 -7.32
N ARG A 70 1.33 -8.70 -6.75
CA ARG A 70 2.71 -8.77 -7.25
C ARG A 70 3.44 -10.03 -6.84
N GLU A 71 3.18 -10.53 -5.63
CA GLU A 71 3.88 -11.69 -5.07
C GLU A 71 3.50 -12.97 -5.81
N GLU A 72 2.23 -13.12 -6.17
CA GLU A 72 1.71 -14.30 -6.86
C GLU A 72 1.89 -14.26 -8.39
N THR A 73 2.51 -13.21 -8.95
CA THR A 73 2.50 -12.96 -10.42
C THR A 73 1.10 -13.13 -11.02
N ASP A 74 0.12 -12.61 -10.32
CA ASP A 74 -1.29 -12.84 -10.56
C ASP A 74 -1.80 -11.90 -11.66
N ASP A 75 -2.30 -12.47 -12.73
CA ASP A 75 -2.88 -11.73 -13.85
C ASP A 75 -4.28 -11.13 -13.52
N ARG A 76 -4.82 -11.44 -12.32
CA ARG A 76 -6.11 -10.88 -11.87
C ARG A 76 -6.04 -9.37 -11.70
N THR A 77 -7.15 -8.71 -11.95
CA THR A 77 -7.31 -7.29 -11.64
C THR A 77 -7.40 -7.08 -10.12
N ILE A 78 -7.03 -5.90 -9.63
CA ILE A 78 -7.17 -5.54 -8.20
C ILE A 78 -8.60 -5.78 -7.70
N GLY A 79 -9.59 -5.54 -8.56
CA GLY A 79 -11.00 -5.80 -8.23
C GLY A 79 -11.32 -7.27 -8.00
N GLU A 80 -10.68 -8.17 -8.71
CA GLU A 80 -10.84 -9.62 -8.54
C GLU A 80 -10.13 -10.11 -7.29
N VAL A 81 -8.89 -9.64 -7.03
CA VAL A 81 -8.18 -9.92 -5.79
C VAL A 81 -8.99 -9.43 -4.58
N PHE A 82 -9.51 -8.21 -4.63
CA PHE A 82 -10.38 -7.67 -3.57
C PHE A 82 -11.62 -8.54 -3.32
N ARG A 83 -12.31 -8.98 -4.37
CA ARG A 83 -13.50 -9.85 -4.23
C ARG A 83 -13.14 -11.22 -3.65
N ALA A 84 -12.02 -11.80 -4.07
CA ALA A 84 -11.52 -13.06 -3.53
C ALA A 84 -11.26 -12.91 -2.03
N SER A 85 -10.48 -11.91 -1.61
CA SER A 85 -10.23 -11.62 -0.20
C SER A 85 -11.51 -11.37 0.61
N CYS A 86 -12.48 -10.62 0.05
CA CYS A 86 -13.77 -10.43 0.71
C CYS A 86 -14.56 -11.73 0.86
N ASN A 87 -14.45 -12.67 -0.07
CA ASN A 87 -15.14 -13.95 0.03
C ASN A 87 -14.49 -14.85 1.08
N GLU A 88 -13.18 -14.87 1.17
CA GLU A 88 -12.43 -15.60 2.20
C GLU A 88 -12.75 -15.08 3.61
N LEU A 89 -12.96 -13.77 3.75
CA LEU A 89 -13.27 -13.12 5.02
C LEU A 89 -14.74 -13.24 5.47
N LYS A 90 -15.65 -13.68 4.60
CA LYS A 90 -17.09 -13.75 4.92
C LYS A 90 -17.42 -14.68 6.10
N ASP A 91 -16.62 -15.73 6.26
CA ASP A 91 -16.85 -16.77 7.28
C ASP A 91 -16.02 -16.52 8.56
N LEU A 92 -15.18 -15.46 8.58
CA LEU A 92 -14.40 -15.08 9.75
C LEU A 92 -15.25 -14.23 10.70
N SER A 93 -15.37 -14.68 11.95
CA SER A 93 -15.90 -13.82 13.01
C SER A 93 -14.97 -12.64 13.26
N PHE A 94 -15.49 -11.52 13.75
CA PHE A 94 -14.68 -10.34 14.07
C PHE A 94 -13.53 -10.67 15.04
N ASP A 95 -13.80 -11.50 16.03
CA ASP A 95 -12.80 -11.91 17.03
C ASP A 95 -11.67 -12.73 16.41
N ALA A 96 -11.99 -13.69 15.54
CA ALA A 96 -10.98 -14.48 14.81
C ALA A 96 -10.15 -13.62 13.85
N ALA A 97 -10.77 -12.64 13.19
CA ALA A 97 -10.06 -11.70 12.32
C ALA A 97 -9.11 -10.80 13.12
N LEU A 98 -9.52 -10.36 14.31
CA LEU A 98 -8.71 -9.55 15.20
C LEU A 98 -7.51 -10.33 15.73
N ASP A 99 -7.72 -11.56 16.20
CA ASP A 99 -6.65 -12.44 16.67
C ASP A 99 -5.63 -12.74 15.57
N THR A 100 -6.08 -12.99 14.35
CA THR A 100 -5.19 -13.18 13.19
C THR A 100 -4.36 -11.93 12.92
N LEU A 101 -4.97 -10.75 12.98
CA LEU A 101 -4.29 -9.46 12.78
C LEU A 101 -3.22 -9.21 13.86
N LEU A 102 -3.53 -9.50 15.11
CA LEU A 102 -2.59 -9.34 16.23
C LEU A 102 -1.39 -10.29 16.08
N ASN A 103 -1.63 -11.54 15.73
CA ASN A 103 -0.56 -12.51 15.50
C ASN A 103 0.36 -12.10 14.35
N LEU A 104 -0.19 -11.66 13.21
CA LEU A 104 0.59 -11.12 12.08
C LEU A 104 1.41 -9.89 12.48
N PHE A 105 0.86 -9.04 13.33
CA PHE A 105 1.56 -7.85 13.81
C PHE A 105 2.75 -8.22 14.70
N ASP A 106 2.58 -9.20 15.57
CA ASP A 106 3.65 -9.71 16.44
C ASP A 106 4.77 -10.37 15.61
N GLU A 107 4.44 -11.19 14.62
CA GLU A 107 5.40 -11.79 13.68
C GLU A 107 6.22 -10.71 12.94
N LEU A 108 5.56 -9.68 12.41
CA LEU A 108 6.23 -8.57 11.72
C LEU A 108 7.15 -7.77 12.66
N LEU A 109 6.75 -7.57 13.92
CA LEU A 109 7.59 -6.90 14.92
C LEU A 109 8.82 -7.74 15.26
N GLU A 110 8.69 -9.06 15.37
CA GLU A 110 9.82 -9.95 15.62
C GLU A 110 10.79 -9.93 14.43
N GLU A 111 10.32 -10.01 13.19
CA GLU A 111 11.15 -9.91 12.00
C GLU A 111 11.87 -8.55 11.92
N PHE A 112 11.19 -7.46 12.21
CA PHE A 112 11.75 -6.12 12.21
C PHE A 112 12.83 -5.97 13.28
N ASN A 113 12.60 -6.49 14.47
CA ASN A 113 13.57 -6.48 15.56
C ASN A 113 14.79 -7.33 15.23
N GLN A 114 14.61 -8.52 14.62
CA GLN A 114 15.72 -9.36 14.17
C GLN A 114 16.55 -8.65 13.10
N LYS A 115 15.91 -8.05 12.07
CA LYS A 115 16.62 -7.30 11.02
C LYS A 115 17.41 -6.11 11.57
N ASN A 116 16.89 -5.42 12.59
CA ASN A 116 17.58 -4.30 13.24
C ASN A 116 18.74 -4.78 14.13
N LEU A 117 18.61 -5.92 14.81
CA LEU A 117 19.70 -6.55 15.56
C LEU A 117 20.86 -6.99 14.64
N PHE A 118 20.57 -7.49 13.44
CA PHE A 118 21.59 -7.81 12.43
C PHE A 118 22.30 -6.54 11.91
N LYS A 119 21.56 -5.45 11.68
CA LYS A 119 22.16 -4.16 11.28
C LYS A 119 23.02 -3.56 12.38
N ALA A 120 22.63 -3.67 13.64
CA ALA A 120 23.40 -3.15 14.78
C ALA A 120 24.70 -3.95 15.04
N LYS A 121 24.72 -5.25 14.72
CA LYS A 121 25.93 -6.10 14.82
C LYS A 121 26.91 -5.95 13.66
N GLY A 122 26.51 -5.33 12.53
CA GLY A 122 27.34 -5.14 11.34
C GLY A 122 28.14 -3.84 11.32
N TYR A 123 28.02 -2.98 12.34
CA TYR A 123 28.76 -1.73 12.46
C TYR A 123 29.82 -1.83 13.57
N GLU A 124 30.83 -2.68 13.38
CA GLU A 124 32.11 -2.42 14.02
C GLU A 124 32.91 -1.44 13.13
N ALA A 125 32.95 -0.17 13.54
CA ALA A 125 33.77 0.81 12.91
C ALA A 125 35.25 0.40 13.05
N PRO A 126 36.07 0.53 12.01
CA PRO A 126 37.50 0.26 12.12
C PRO A 126 38.11 1.24 13.12
N LYS A 127 38.76 0.71 14.15
CA LYS A 127 39.57 1.50 15.08
C LYS A 127 40.78 2.06 14.31
N CYS A 128 40.87 3.40 14.26
CA CYS A 128 42.12 4.07 13.96
C CYS A 128 43.15 3.83 15.06
#